data_9e6022586d4303a2bac28f2e86fad04c
#
_entry.id   9e6022586d4303a2bac28f2e86fad04c
#
_cell.length_a   1.000
_cell.length_b   1.000
_cell.length_c   1.000
_cell.angle_alpha   90.00
_cell.angle_beta   90.00
_cell.angle_gamma   90.00
#
_symmetry.space_group_name_H-M   'P 1'
#
loop_
_entity.id
_entity.type
_entity.pdbx_description
1 polymer ?
#
loop_
_entity_poly.entity_id
_entity_poly.type
_entity_poly.pdbx_seq_one_letter_code
_entity_poly.pdbx_strand_id
1 'polypeptide(L)'
;MALLDRSERNHKRCAAFFRDFQGRLITTESVLTEAVYLLGPSFPRQKPALDFILAGGAELVPMMPAVLNRCVHLMSKYSDVPMDYADATLVAVGETLGIRDVLTLDRRGFSVYRYASRGAFRIFPE
;
A
#
# COMPACT_ATOMS: atom_id res chain seq x y z
N MET A 1 -2.35 8.38 -5.79
CA MET A 1 -2.79 7.05 -6.23
C MET A 1 -3.08 7.05 -7.73
N ALA A 2 -2.25 6.35 -8.48
CA ALA A 2 -2.24 6.48 -9.94
C ALA A 2 -3.46 5.89 -10.65
N LEU A 3 -4.03 4.81 -10.13
CA LEU A 3 -5.16 4.13 -10.79
C LEU A 3 -6.43 4.98 -10.77
N LEU A 4 -6.67 5.72 -9.68
CA LEU A 4 -7.89 6.51 -9.50
C LEU A 4 -7.77 7.93 -10.01
N ASP A 5 -6.56 8.43 -10.16
CA ASP A 5 -6.30 9.75 -10.73
C ASP A 5 -5.90 9.61 -12.19
N ARG A 6 -6.87 9.81 -13.09
CA ARG A 6 -6.65 9.62 -14.52
C ARG A 6 -5.70 10.62 -15.14
N SER A 7 -5.44 11.75 -14.48
CA SER A 7 -4.45 12.71 -14.95
C SER A 7 -3.03 12.26 -14.60
N GLU A 8 -2.88 11.30 -13.73
CA GLU A 8 -1.59 10.83 -13.29
C GLU A 8 -0.86 10.05 -14.39
N ARG A 9 0.42 10.34 -14.55
CA ARG A 9 1.28 9.72 -15.56
C ARG A 9 1.33 8.20 -15.46
N ASN A 10 1.26 7.67 -14.24
CA ASN A 10 1.38 6.23 -13.98
C ASN A 10 0.05 5.49 -14.05
N HIS A 11 -1.04 6.19 -14.38
CA HIS A 11 -2.37 5.56 -14.46
C HIS A 11 -2.38 4.38 -15.43
N LYS A 12 -1.77 4.54 -16.60
CA LYS A 12 -1.75 3.48 -17.62
C LYS A 12 -1.02 2.23 -17.13
N ARG A 13 0.08 2.40 -16.41
CA ARG A 13 0.85 1.28 -15.85
C ARG A 13 0.04 0.52 -14.82
N CYS A 14 -0.62 1.24 -13.92
CA CYS A 14 -1.45 0.63 -12.89
C CYS A 14 -2.67 -0.05 -13.50
N ALA A 15 -3.33 0.59 -14.47
CA ALA A 15 -4.48 0.02 -15.14
C ALA A 15 -4.12 -1.27 -15.88
N ALA A 16 -2.96 -1.29 -16.56
CA ALA A 16 -2.49 -2.48 -17.25
C ALA A 16 -2.19 -3.61 -16.26
N PHE A 17 -1.57 -3.30 -15.14
CA PHE A 17 -1.31 -4.28 -14.09
C PHE A 17 -2.63 -4.91 -13.58
N PHE A 18 -3.62 -4.09 -13.24
CA PHE A 18 -4.88 -4.58 -12.72
C PHE A 18 -5.69 -5.37 -13.73
N ARG A 19 -5.58 -5.04 -15.02
CA ARG A 19 -6.27 -5.77 -16.06
C ARG A 19 -5.82 -7.23 -16.12
N ASP A 20 -4.54 -7.49 -15.91
CA ASP A 20 -3.96 -8.82 -15.99
C ASP A 20 -3.80 -9.49 -14.63
N PHE A 21 -4.07 -8.77 -13.55
CA PHE A 21 -3.85 -9.28 -12.19
C PHE A 21 -4.91 -10.32 -11.83
N GLN A 22 -4.44 -11.48 -11.40
CA GLN A 22 -5.29 -12.58 -10.93
C GLN A 22 -4.85 -12.97 -9.54
N GLY A 23 -5.44 -12.33 -8.54
CA GLY A 23 -5.09 -12.61 -7.17
C GLY A 23 -5.85 -11.74 -6.22
N ARG A 24 -5.49 -11.81 -4.95
CA ARG A 24 -6.08 -10.99 -3.90
C ARG A 24 -5.22 -9.76 -3.67
N LEU A 25 -5.87 -8.61 -3.59
CA LEU A 25 -5.24 -7.40 -3.09
C LEU A 25 -5.59 -7.23 -1.63
N ILE A 26 -4.60 -6.89 -0.83
CA ILE A 26 -4.74 -6.67 0.59
C ILE A 26 -4.20 -5.28 0.89
N THR A 27 -4.90 -4.53 1.73
CA THR A 27 -4.46 -3.21 2.13
C THR A 27 -4.79 -2.97 3.61
N THR A 28 -4.40 -1.83 4.11
CA THR A 28 -4.70 -1.41 5.47
C THR A 28 -5.50 -0.11 5.44
N GLU A 29 -6.19 0.18 6.54
CA GLU A 29 -6.97 1.40 6.63
C GLU A 29 -6.09 2.65 6.57
N SER A 30 -4.86 2.57 7.08
CA SER A 30 -3.91 3.69 6.98
C SER A 30 -3.58 4.03 5.54
N VAL A 31 -3.42 3.02 4.69
CA VAL A 31 -3.18 3.21 3.26
C VAL A 31 -4.41 3.82 2.59
N LEU A 32 -5.60 3.33 2.95
CA LEU A 32 -6.85 3.88 2.42
C LEU A 32 -7.02 5.34 2.81
N THR A 33 -6.73 5.69 4.06
CA THR A 33 -6.80 7.06 4.56
C THR A 33 -5.89 7.98 3.73
N GLU A 34 -4.66 7.55 3.49
CA GLU A 34 -3.70 8.31 2.70
C GLU A 34 -4.18 8.47 1.25
N ALA A 35 -4.71 7.40 0.67
CA ALA A 35 -5.23 7.44 -0.69
C ALA A 35 -6.38 8.42 -0.84
N VAL A 36 -7.33 8.40 0.11
CA VAL A 36 -8.47 9.32 0.12
C VAL A 36 -7.99 10.77 0.27
N TYR A 37 -7.02 10.99 1.14
CA TYR A 37 -6.43 12.32 1.33
C TYR A 37 -5.79 12.84 0.04
N LEU A 38 -5.03 12.00 -0.66
CA LEU A 38 -4.33 12.39 -1.88
C LEU A 38 -5.29 12.69 -3.04
N LEU A 39 -6.50 12.15 -3.01
CA LEU A 39 -7.50 12.44 -4.03
C LEU A 39 -8.14 13.82 -3.87
N GLY A 40 -7.81 14.53 -2.79
CA GLY A 40 -8.31 15.87 -2.53
C GLY A 40 -9.60 15.87 -1.73
N PRO A 41 -10.12 17.07 -1.35
CA PRO A 41 -11.23 17.18 -0.39
C PRO A 41 -12.61 16.94 -1.00
N SER A 42 -12.71 16.74 -2.30
CA SER A 42 -14.00 16.56 -2.99
C SER A 42 -14.49 15.13 -2.84
N PHE A 43 -15.70 14.95 -2.32
CA PHE A 43 -16.30 13.62 -2.20
C PHE A 43 -16.38 12.87 -3.54
N PRO A 44 -16.80 13.49 -4.66
CA PRO A 44 -16.82 12.78 -5.95
C PRO A 44 -15.47 12.23 -6.38
N ARG A 45 -14.36 12.85 -5.97
CA ARG A 45 -13.02 12.36 -6.27
C ARG A 45 -12.58 11.24 -5.32
N GLN A 46 -13.07 11.28 -4.08
CA GLN A 46 -12.72 10.27 -3.06
C GLN A 46 -13.54 8.99 -3.18
N LYS A 47 -14.78 9.12 -3.63
CA LYS A 47 -15.74 8.02 -3.68
C LYS A 47 -15.22 6.78 -4.43
N PRO A 48 -14.56 6.90 -5.58
CA PRO A 48 -14.06 5.72 -6.30
C PRO A 48 -13.13 4.84 -5.47
N ALA A 49 -12.30 5.43 -4.60
CA ALA A 49 -11.41 4.65 -3.74
C ALA A 49 -12.20 3.83 -2.73
N LEU A 50 -13.22 4.43 -2.13
CA LEU A 50 -14.07 3.75 -1.15
C LEU A 50 -14.92 2.67 -1.82
N ASP A 51 -15.48 2.97 -2.99
CA ASP A 51 -16.27 2.01 -3.77
C ASP A 51 -15.41 0.81 -4.20
N PHE A 52 -14.15 1.02 -4.53
CA PHE A 52 -13.23 -0.06 -4.89
C PHE A 52 -13.11 -1.08 -3.76
N ILE A 53 -12.96 -0.60 -2.53
CA ILE A 53 -12.90 -1.45 -1.34
C ILE A 53 -14.24 -2.15 -1.12
N LEU A 54 -15.36 -1.41 -1.19
CA LEU A 54 -16.69 -1.96 -0.95
C LEU A 54 -17.06 -3.04 -1.97
N ALA A 55 -16.57 -2.91 -3.19
CA ALA A 55 -16.80 -3.90 -4.25
C ALA A 55 -15.88 -5.12 -4.15
N GLY A 56 -15.01 -5.17 -3.15
CA GLY A 56 -14.09 -6.29 -2.96
C GLY A 56 -12.81 -6.19 -3.76
N GLY A 57 -12.47 -5.00 -4.27
CA GLY A 57 -11.25 -4.79 -5.04
C GLY A 57 -9.99 -4.97 -4.22
N ALA A 58 -10.04 -4.68 -2.92
CA ALA A 58 -8.99 -4.99 -1.98
C ALA A 58 -9.61 -5.32 -0.63
N GLU A 59 -8.97 -6.22 0.10
CA GLU A 59 -9.40 -6.63 1.43
C GLU A 59 -8.70 -5.76 2.46
N LEU A 60 -9.47 -5.15 3.36
CA LEU A 60 -8.93 -4.40 4.48
C LEU A 60 -8.53 -5.36 5.59
N VAL A 61 -7.26 -5.34 5.97
CA VAL A 61 -6.76 -6.17 7.07
C VAL A 61 -6.80 -5.33 8.35
N PRO A 62 -7.45 -5.83 9.42
CA PRO A 62 -7.49 -5.11 10.68
C PRO A 62 -6.11 -4.94 11.30
N MET A 63 -5.88 -3.79 11.94
CA MET A 63 -4.64 -3.53 12.67
C MET A 63 -4.78 -4.03 14.11
N MET A 64 -4.12 -5.15 14.40
CA MET A 64 -4.07 -5.68 15.76
C MET A 64 -2.90 -5.07 16.52
N PRO A 65 -2.96 -5.02 17.88
CA PRO A 65 -1.88 -4.42 18.68
C PRO A 65 -0.49 -5.00 18.40
N ALA A 66 -0.39 -6.30 18.13
CA ALA A 66 0.90 -6.92 17.80
C ALA A 66 1.47 -6.37 16.50
N VAL A 67 0.62 -6.13 15.50
CA VAL A 67 1.04 -5.54 14.22
C VAL A 67 1.44 -4.08 14.42
N LEU A 68 0.70 -3.34 15.23
CA LEU A 68 1.05 -1.97 15.57
C LEU A 68 2.42 -1.89 16.25
N ASN A 69 2.69 -2.80 17.19
CA ASN A 69 3.98 -2.87 17.85
C ASN A 69 5.12 -3.11 16.83
N ARG A 70 4.89 -3.99 15.85
CA ARG A 70 5.86 -4.20 14.77
C ARG A 70 6.08 -2.92 13.95
N CYS A 71 5.04 -2.13 13.70
CA CYS A 71 5.16 -0.85 13.00
C CYS A 71 6.09 0.11 13.76
N VAL A 72 5.98 0.17 15.08
CA VAL A 72 6.87 1.02 15.89
C VAL A 72 8.34 0.63 15.67
N HIS A 73 8.63 -0.66 15.69
CA HIS A 73 9.99 -1.15 15.45
C HIS A 73 10.49 -0.82 14.05
N LEU A 74 9.62 -1.01 13.05
CA LEU A 74 9.98 -0.72 11.66
C LEU A 74 10.25 0.76 11.43
N MET A 75 9.40 1.63 11.96
CA MET A 75 9.58 3.07 11.81
C MET A 75 10.86 3.55 12.50
N SER A 76 11.20 2.95 13.62
CA SER A 76 12.48 3.24 14.31
C SER A 76 13.66 2.78 13.46
N LYS A 77 13.60 1.56 12.93
CA LYS A 77 14.67 0.98 12.12
C LYS A 77 14.94 1.80 10.86
N TYR A 78 13.89 2.29 10.21
CA TYR A 78 13.98 3.02 8.95
C TYR A 78 13.79 4.53 9.12
N SER A 79 14.13 5.07 10.29
CA SER A 79 13.94 6.50 10.58
C SER A 79 14.71 7.41 9.62
N ASP A 80 15.83 6.94 9.08
CA ASP A 80 16.63 7.71 8.13
C ASP A 80 16.07 7.71 6.71
N VAL A 81 15.17 6.76 6.39
CA VAL A 81 14.63 6.62 5.01
C VAL A 81 13.63 7.70 4.64
N PRO A 82 12.74 8.31 5.39
CA PRO A 82 11.95 7.85 6.52
C PRO A 82 10.75 6.98 6.09
N MET A 83 10.47 5.96 6.86
CA MET A 83 9.28 5.12 6.65
C MET A 83 8.08 5.78 7.34
N ASP A 84 7.01 6.06 6.59
CA ASP A 84 5.80 6.57 7.22
C ASP A 84 4.95 5.42 7.79
N TYR A 85 3.91 5.78 8.55
CA TYR A 85 3.08 4.77 9.20
C TYR A 85 2.34 3.88 8.21
N ALA A 86 1.81 4.45 7.13
CA ALA A 86 1.09 3.66 6.12
C ALA A 86 2.02 2.60 5.51
N ASP A 87 3.25 2.97 5.17
CA ASP A 87 4.26 2.02 4.68
C ASP A 87 4.56 0.95 5.72
N ALA A 88 4.73 1.35 6.97
CA ALA A 88 4.99 0.43 8.06
C ALA A 88 3.88 -0.61 8.20
N THR A 89 2.61 -0.20 8.04
CA THR A 89 1.49 -1.15 8.10
C THR A 89 1.55 -2.17 6.98
N LEU A 90 1.93 -1.76 5.78
CA LEU A 90 2.06 -2.69 4.65
C LEU A 90 3.17 -3.70 4.88
N VAL A 91 4.33 -3.25 5.35
CA VAL A 91 5.45 -4.16 5.66
C VAL A 91 5.04 -5.14 6.75
N ALA A 92 4.45 -4.65 7.84
CA ALA A 92 4.08 -5.49 8.98
C ALA A 92 3.01 -6.52 8.60
N VAL A 93 1.99 -6.12 7.86
CA VAL A 93 0.94 -7.03 7.38
C VAL A 93 1.53 -8.04 6.39
N GLY A 94 2.41 -7.59 5.50
CA GLY A 94 3.10 -8.48 4.56
C GLY A 94 3.88 -9.56 5.30
N GLU A 95 4.61 -9.20 6.35
CA GLU A 95 5.33 -10.16 7.18
C GLU A 95 4.38 -11.16 7.84
N THR A 96 3.27 -10.67 8.38
CA THR A 96 2.29 -11.52 9.07
C THR A 96 1.64 -12.52 8.13
N LEU A 97 1.35 -12.12 6.90
CA LEU A 97 0.63 -12.93 5.92
C LEU A 97 1.54 -13.66 4.94
N GLY A 98 2.87 -13.46 5.04
CA GLY A 98 3.80 -14.10 4.12
C GLY A 98 3.77 -13.52 2.71
N ILE A 99 3.48 -12.22 2.57
CA ILE A 99 3.35 -11.56 1.28
C ILE A 99 4.53 -10.62 1.07
N ARG A 100 5.27 -10.83 -0.02
CA ARG A 100 6.43 -10.02 -0.38
C ARG A 100 6.18 -9.11 -1.58
N ASP A 101 5.06 -9.28 -2.27
CA ASP A 101 4.71 -8.48 -3.43
C ASP A 101 3.99 -7.23 -2.97
N VAL A 102 4.45 -6.06 -3.39
CA VAL A 102 3.85 -4.78 -3.03
C VAL A 102 3.53 -4.00 -4.30
N LEU A 103 2.31 -3.45 -4.34
CA LEU A 103 1.88 -2.55 -5.39
C LEU A 103 2.02 -1.12 -4.88
N THR A 104 2.99 -0.40 -5.40
CA THR A 104 3.27 0.98 -4.97
C THR A 104 3.98 1.75 -6.06
N LEU A 105 3.81 3.06 -6.05
CA LEU A 105 4.61 3.96 -6.85
C LEU A 105 5.80 4.52 -6.05
N ASP A 106 5.86 4.27 -4.75
CA ASP A 106 7.00 4.64 -3.90
C ASP A 106 8.07 3.54 -3.96
N ARG A 107 8.75 3.48 -5.10
CA ARG A 107 9.80 2.48 -5.30
C ARG A 107 11.03 2.74 -4.44
N ARG A 108 11.29 4.00 -4.10
CA ARG A 108 12.46 4.37 -3.29
C ARG A 108 12.41 3.72 -1.92
N GLY A 109 11.29 3.89 -1.20
CA GLY A 109 11.12 3.32 0.14
C GLY A 109 11.14 1.79 0.10
N PHE A 110 10.30 1.19 -0.72
CA PHE A 110 10.16 -0.27 -0.75
C PHE A 110 11.37 -1.00 -1.34
N SER A 111 12.26 -0.31 -2.05
CA SER A 111 13.53 -0.90 -2.47
C SER A 111 14.51 -1.04 -1.29
N VAL A 112 14.33 -0.27 -0.23
CA VAL A 112 15.16 -0.29 0.98
C VAL A 112 14.59 -1.20 2.05
N TYR A 113 13.26 -1.17 2.25
CA TYR A 113 12.61 -1.98 3.29
C TYR A 113 12.83 -3.47 3.03
N ARG A 114 12.90 -4.26 4.09
CA ARG A 114 13.13 -5.71 3.98
C ARG A 114 12.00 -6.49 4.65
N TYR A 115 11.57 -7.54 3.98
CA TYR A 115 10.59 -8.48 4.49
C TYR A 115 11.22 -9.28 5.62
N ALA A 116 10.65 -9.20 6.82
CA ALA A 116 11.16 -9.89 8.02
C ALA A 116 12.67 -9.69 8.21
N SER A 117 13.20 -8.54 7.80
CA SER A 117 14.62 -8.18 7.87
C SER A 117 15.55 -9.11 7.08
N ARG A 118 15.02 -9.86 6.12
CA ARG A 118 15.78 -10.87 5.38
C ARG A 118 15.81 -10.67 3.88
N GLY A 119 14.67 -10.41 3.27
CA GLY A 119 14.55 -10.36 1.82
C GLY A 119 13.96 -9.04 1.34
N ALA A 120 14.12 -8.80 0.05
CA ALA A 120 13.56 -7.63 -0.59
C ALA A 120 12.08 -7.87 -0.93
N PHE A 121 11.31 -6.78 -0.96
CA PHE A 121 9.99 -6.81 -1.55
C PHE A 121 10.08 -6.84 -3.07
N ARG A 122 9.11 -7.48 -3.71
CA ARG A 122 8.93 -7.38 -5.15
C ARG A 122 7.94 -6.26 -5.43
N ILE A 123 8.35 -5.27 -6.20
CA ILE A 123 7.63 -4.02 -6.39
C ILE A 123 6.88 -4.05 -7.71
N PHE A 124 5.58 -3.76 -7.67
CA PHE A 124 4.73 -3.68 -8.84
C PHE A 124 4.05 -2.30 -8.90
N PRO A 125 3.65 -1.82 -10.08
CA PRO A 125 3.99 -2.38 -11.39
C PRO A 125 5.49 -2.17 -11.70
N GLU A 126 6.03 -3.10 -12.46
CA GLU A 126 7.44 -3.04 -12.88
C GLU A 126 7.69 -1.92 -13.89
#